data_e8de641abe369d40f5cafc47f862492b
#
_entry.id   e8de641abe369d40f5cafc47f862492b
#
_cell.length_a   1.000
_cell.length_b   1.000
_cell.length_c   1.000
_cell.angle_alpha   90.00
_cell.angle_beta   90.00
_cell.angle_gamma   90.00
#
_symmetry.space_group_name_H-M   'P 1'
#
loop_
_entity.id
_entity.type
_entity.pdbx_description
1 polymer ?
#
loop_
_entity_poly.entity_id
_entity_poly.type
_entity_poly.pdbx_seq_one_letter_code
_entity_poly.pdbx_strand_id
1 'polypeptide(L)'
;MPTKPTISQIADLSGVSIATVSRFINHTAVVKGSTARKIMDAIQSLEYPLPENFITTNQKKDGKVILINIPSVSNPFYNDVIKGAQDAALRHGYYTLVNVQHLNTTTKSTFFNLLNNINLCGAIILNAVDQGYFNSLYHTLPFVQCCEYTENQDLVSYTSIDDRAATKKMMDYILSTGHTKIAFL
;
A
#
# COMPACT_ATOMS: atom_id res chain seq x y z
N MET A 1 13.75 32.10 23.16
CA MET A 1 13.93 31.20 22.02
C MET A 1 12.70 30.31 21.93
N PRO A 2 12.01 30.20 20.80
CA PRO A 2 10.88 29.29 20.69
C PRO A 2 11.38 27.86 20.94
N THR A 3 10.79 27.18 21.90
CA THR A 3 11.10 25.78 22.22
C THR A 3 10.67 24.92 21.02
N LYS A 4 11.55 24.04 20.53
CA LYS A 4 11.18 23.10 19.45
C LYS A 4 9.97 22.27 19.90
N PRO A 5 8.96 22.11 19.02
CA PRO A 5 7.79 21.32 19.35
C PRO A 5 8.18 19.84 19.62
N THR A 6 7.42 19.19 20.49
CA THR A 6 7.71 17.82 20.97
C THR A 6 6.59 16.85 20.62
N ILE A 7 6.87 15.55 20.59
CA ILE A 7 5.88 14.49 20.39
C ILE A 7 4.79 14.53 21.47
N SER A 8 5.13 14.94 22.69
CA SER A 8 4.15 15.11 23.78
C SER A 8 3.12 16.19 23.44
N GLN A 9 3.55 17.34 22.92
CA GLN A 9 2.64 18.40 22.50
C GLN A 9 1.72 17.99 21.35
N ILE A 10 2.22 17.17 20.42
CA ILE A 10 1.38 16.59 19.36
C ILE A 10 0.32 15.66 19.99
N ALA A 11 0.72 14.82 20.93
CA ALA A 11 -0.18 13.90 21.64
C ALA A 11 -1.29 14.66 22.37
N ASP A 12 -0.92 15.70 23.10
CA ASP A 12 -1.87 16.56 23.84
C ASP A 12 -2.86 17.25 22.90
N LEU A 13 -2.37 17.83 21.80
CA LEU A 13 -3.19 18.56 20.83
C LEU A 13 -4.10 17.64 20.00
N SER A 14 -3.62 16.46 19.64
CA SER A 14 -4.38 15.47 18.85
C SER A 14 -5.33 14.61 19.70
N GLY A 15 -5.17 14.62 21.04
CA GLY A 15 -5.97 13.81 21.96
C GLY A 15 -5.67 12.31 21.86
N VAL A 16 -4.43 11.94 21.51
CA VAL A 16 -3.99 10.54 21.43
C VAL A 16 -2.75 10.30 22.28
N SER A 17 -2.43 9.02 22.55
CA SER A 17 -1.24 8.71 23.35
C SER A 17 0.07 9.03 22.63
N ILE A 18 1.12 9.38 23.38
CA ILE A 18 2.48 9.59 22.86
C ILE A 18 2.95 8.38 22.04
N ALA A 19 2.64 7.17 22.51
CA ALA A 19 2.98 5.94 21.80
C ALA A 19 2.31 5.87 20.42
N THR A 20 1.06 6.31 20.30
CA THR A 20 0.33 6.36 19.02
C THR A 20 0.95 7.38 18.07
N VAL A 21 1.30 8.57 18.57
CA VAL A 21 1.99 9.60 17.78
C VAL A 21 3.35 9.10 17.31
N SER A 22 4.14 8.51 18.21
CA SER A 22 5.45 7.94 17.86
C SER A 22 5.35 6.84 16.80
N ARG A 23 4.38 5.92 16.94
CA ARG A 23 4.15 4.86 15.94
C ARG A 23 3.72 5.44 14.59
N PHE A 24 2.91 6.48 14.60
CA PHE A 24 2.50 7.18 13.40
C PHE A 24 3.68 7.83 12.68
N ILE A 25 4.49 8.63 13.39
CA ILE A 25 5.65 9.33 12.83
C ILE A 25 6.72 8.35 12.33
N ASN A 26 6.93 7.24 13.03
CA ASN A 26 7.96 6.25 12.68
C ASN A 26 7.43 5.12 11.76
N HIS A 27 6.16 5.18 11.34
CA HIS A 27 5.51 4.16 10.51
C HIS A 27 5.63 2.72 11.08
N THR A 28 5.65 2.57 12.41
CA THR A 28 5.79 1.25 13.06
C THR A 28 4.46 0.54 13.30
N ALA A 29 3.34 1.23 13.12
CA ALA A 29 2.01 0.65 13.14
C ALA A 29 1.03 1.48 12.29
N VAL A 30 0.01 0.81 11.77
CA VAL A 30 -1.10 1.48 11.08
C VAL A 30 -1.99 2.17 12.12
N VAL A 31 -2.27 3.45 11.88
CA VAL A 31 -3.18 4.25 12.69
C VAL A 31 -4.43 4.52 11.86
N LYS A 32 -5.62 4.32 12.44
CA LYS A 32 -6.90 4.54 11.73
C LYS A 32 -6.96 5.96 11.15
N GLY A 33 -7.54 6.11 9.96
CA GLY A 33 -7.52 7.35 9.20
C GLY A 33 -8.03 8.59 9.95
N SER A 34 -9.05 8.46 10.81
CA SER A 34 -9.53 9.57 11.66
C SER A 34 -8.51 10.00 12.73
N THR A 35 -7.79 9.05 13.29
CA THR A 35 -6.72 9.31 14.27
C THR A 35 -5.48 9.88 13.58
N ALA A 36 -5.11 9.35 12.43
CA ALA A 36 -4.01 9.86 11.61
C ALA A 36 -4.23 11.33 11.22
N ARG A 37 -5.46 11.70 10.84
CA ARG A 37 -5.82 13.08 10.51
C ARG A 37 -5.63 14.01 11.70
N LYS A 38 -6.11 13.64 12.89
CA LYS A 38 -5.92 14.43 14.12
C LYS A 38 -4.43 14.66 14.45
N ILE A 39 -3.61 13.63 14.29
CA ILE A 39 -2.16 13.74 14.50
C ILE A 39 -1.54 14.69 13.47
N MET A 40 -1.93 14.59 12.20
CA MET A 40 -1.41 15.48 11.16
C MET A 40 -1.80 16.94 11.37
N ASP A 41 -3.05 17.20 11.74
CA ASP A 41 -3.53 18.56 12.05
C ASP A 41 -2.72 19.17 13.21
N ALA A 42 -2.42 18.36 14.23
CA ALA A 42 -1.57 18.77 15.35
C ALA A 42 -0.11 19.04 14.94
N ILE A 43 0.46 18.19 14.08
CA ILE A 43 1.81 18.36 13.53
C ILE A 43 1.91 19.66 12.74
N GLN A 44 0.93 19.96 11.88
CA GLN A 44 0.87 21.20 11.12
C GLN A 44 0.73 22.43 12.02
N SER A 45 -0.17 22.38 12.99
CA SER A 45 -0.42 23.49 13.91
C SER A 45 0.80 23.85 14.78
N LEU A 46 1.63 22.84 15.09
CA LEU A 46 2.84 23.01 15.88
C LEU A 46 4.10 23.25 15.04
N GLU A 47 3.99 23.21 13.71
CA GLU A 47 5.14 23.27 12.80
C GLU A 47 6.23 22.24 13.19
N TYR A 48 5.79 21.04 13.62
CA TYR A 48 6.71 20.01 14.07
C TYR A 48 7.57 19.50 12.90
N PRO A 49 8.90 19.51 13.02
CA PRO A 49 9.77 19.03 11.97
C PRO A 49 9.66 17.50 11.84
N LEU A 50 9.00 17.07 10.77
CA LEU A 50 8.90 15.65 10.44
C LEU A 50 10.25 15.13 9.90
N PRO A 51 10.57 13.85 10.11
CA PRO A 51 11.74 13.22 9.46
C PRO A 51 11.68 13.38 7.93
N GLU A 52 12.84 13.49 7.27
CA GLU A 52 12.91 13.64 5.81
C GLU A 52 12.20 12.51 5.03
N ASN A 53 12.11 11.34 5.64
CA ASN A 53 11.43 10.17 5.09
C ASN A 53 9.93 10.10 5.47
N PHE A 54 9.42 11.10 6.20
CA PHE A 54 8.00 11.15 6.54
C PHE A 54 7.19 11.68 5.37
N ILE A 55 6.42 10.80 4.75
CA ILE A 55 5.59 11.12 3.59
C ILE A 55 4.19 11.47 4.09
N THR A 56 3.78 12.71 3.88
CA THR A 56 2.43 13.15 4.23
C THR A 56 1.44 12.76 3.12
N THR A 57 0.45 11.96 3.45
CA THR A 57 -0.70 11.65 2.56
C THR A 57 -1.65 12.82 2.30
N ASN A 58 -1.43 13.98 2.93
CA ASN A 58 -2.40 15.09 2.94
C ASN A 58 -2.22 16.15 1.85
N GLN A 59 -1.24 16.03 0.98
CA GLN A 59 -1.37 16.75 -0.29
C GLN A 59 -2.31 15.92 -1.16
N LYS A 60 -3.56 16.40 -1.36
CA LYS A 60 -4.38 15.97 -2.49
C LYS A 60 -3.49 16.12 -3.72
N LYS A 61 -2.89 15.03 -4.12
CA LYS A 61 -2.17 15.00 -5.40
C LYS A 61 -3.27 15.04 -6.46
N ASP A 62 -3.52 16.18 -7.05
CA ASP A 62 -4.43 16.34 -8.21
C ASP A 62 -3.89 15.62 -9.45
N GLY A 63 -2.95 14.72 -9.24
CA GLY A 63 -2.38 13.85 -10.27
C GLY A 63 -3.44 12.92 -10.83
N LYS A 64 -3.40 12.70 -12.13
CA LYS A 64 -4.22 11.72 -12.84
C LYS A 64 -3.45 10.44 -13.18
N VAL A 65 -2.35 10.17 -12.47
CA VAL A 65 -1.48 9.02 -12.74
C VAL A 65 -1.63 7.99 -11.63
N ILE A 66 -1.96 6.77 -12.00
CA ILE A 66 -2.03 5.60 -11.13
C ILE A 66 -0.78 4.76 -11.37
N LEU A 67 -0.06 4.42 -10.31
CA LEU A 67 1.07 3.51 -10.38
C LEU A 67 0.57 2.07 -10.39
N ILE A 68 1.08 1.24 -11.31
CA ILE A 68 0.89 -0.21 -11.28
C ILE A 68 2.27 -0.81 -10.98
N ASN A 69 2.45 -1.41 -9.81
CA ASN A 69 3.70 -2.06 -9.46
C ASN A 69 3.58 -3.57 -9.58
N ILE A 70 4.44 -4.14 -10.40
CA ILE A 70 4.56 -5.59 -10.61
C ILE A 70 5.94 -6.08 -10.15
N PRO A 71 6.08 -7.33 -9.65
CA PRO A 71 7.38 -7.82 -9.21
C PRO A 71 8.32 -8.14 -10.37
N SER A 72 7.81 -8.55 -11.53
CA SER A 72 8.60 -8.98 -12.68
C SER A 72 7.80 -8.91 -13.97
N VAL A 73 8.47 -8.68 -15.08
CA VAL A 73 7.90 -8.75 -16.45
C VAL A 73 7.94 -10.18 -17.02
N SER A 74 8.63 -11.10 -16.35
CA SER A 74 8.83 -12.46 -16.88
C SER A 74 7.58 -13.32 -16.79
N ASN A 75 6.60 -12.96 -15.95
CA ASN A 75 5.35 -13.70 -15.83
C ASN A 75 4.27 -13.04 -16.69
N PRO A 76 3.80 -13.72 -17.77
CA PRO A 76 2.75 -13.19 -18.66
C PRO A 76 1.43 -12.84 -17.96
N PHE A 77 1.16 -13.44 -16.80
CA PHE A 77 -0.02 -13.14 -15.98
C PHE A 77 -0.18 -11.63 -15.71
N TYR A 78 0.91 -10.94 -15.45
CA TYR A 78 0.84 -9.49 -15.15
C TYR A 78 0.43 -8.65 -16.36
N ASN A 79 0.63 -9.12 -17.58
CA ASN A 79 0.27 -8.38 -18.79
C ASN A 79 -1.25 -8.16 -18.90
N ASP A 80 -2.05 -9.17 -18.58
CA ASP A 80 -3.51 -9.09 -18.62
C ASP A 80 -4.03 -8.18 -17.49
N VAL A 81 -3.43 -8.25 -16.31
CA VAL A 81 -3.78 -7.38 -15.18
C VAL A 81 -3.46 -5.91 -15.53
N ILE A 82 -2.26 -5.65 -16.07
CA ILE A 82 -1.86 -4.30 -16.50
C ILE A 82 -2.85 -3.77 -17.55
N LYS A 83 -3.16 -4.58 -18.58
CA LYS A 83 -4.09 -4.19 -19.64
C LYS A 83 -5.46 -3.82 -19.07
N GLY A 84 -6.04 -4.68 -18.22
CA GLY A 84 -7.33 -4.41 -17.57
C GLY A 84 -7.32 -3.15 -16.74
N ALA A 85 -6.25 -2.92 -15.97
CA ALA A 85 -6.09 -1.72 -15.17
C ALA A 85 -5.94 -0.46 -16.03
N GLN A 86 -5.16 -0.52 -17.12
CA GLN A 86 -4.98 0.58 -18.08
C GLN A 86 -6.31 0.94 -18.76
N ASP A 87 -7.04 -0.05 -19.27
CA ASP A 87 -8.33 0.16 -19.91
C ASP A 87 -9.34 0.80 -18.97
N ALA A 88 -9.36 0.38 -17.70
CA ALA A 88 -10.21 0.96 -16.69
C ALA A 88 -9.79 2.41 -16.35
N ALA A 89 -8.51 2.66 -16.13
CA ALA A 89 -7.97 3.98 -15.83
C ALA A 89 -8.31 4.98 -16.96
N LEU A 90 -8.10 4.62 -18.23
CA LEU A 90 -8.39 5.47 -19.37
C LEU A 90 -9.87 5.84 -19.46
N ARG A 91 -10.78 4.88 -19.23
CA ARG A 91 -12.23 5.18 -19.21
C ARG A 91 -12.62 6.22 -18.16
N HIS A 92 -11.85 6.34 -17.09
CA HIS A 92 -12.08 7.29 -16.02
C HIS A 92 -11.18 8.54 -16.09
N GLY A 93 -10.46 8.72 -17.19
CA GLY A 93 -9.61 9.90 -17.41
C GLY A 93 -8.29 9.89 -16.62
N TYR A 94 -7.82 8.71 -16.23
CA TYR A 94 -6.53 8.51 -15.56
C TYR A 94 -5.51 7.91 -16.52
N TYR A 95 -4.25 8.20 -16.27
CA TYR A 95 -3.10 7.57 -16.89
C TYR A 95 -2.51 6.52 -15.96
N THR A 96 -1.72 5.61 -16.51
CA THR A 96 -1.03 4.59 -15.72
C THR A 96 0.47 4.67 -15.95
N LEU A 97 1.22 4.42 -14.88
CA LEU A 97 2.66 4.23 -14.90
C LEU A 97 2.95 2.82 -14.39
N VAL A 98 3.63 2.00 -15.19
CA VAL A 98 4.04 0.67 -14.76
C VAL A 98 5.44 0.75 -14.18
N ASN A 99 5.61 0.30 -12.95
CA ASN A 99 6.90 0.10 -12.30
C ASN A 99 7.16 -1.38 -12.09
N VAL A 100 8.36 -1.81 -12.41
CA VAL A 100 8.77 -3.21 -12.27
C VAL A 100 9.79 -3.30 -11.15
N GLN A 101 9.30 -3.68 -9.97
CA GLN A 101 10.16 -3.76 -8.80
C GLN A 101 9.59 -4.74 -7.78
N HIS A 102 10.42 -5.68 -7.35
CA HIS A 102 10.07 -6.52 -6.21
C HIS A 102 10.16 -5.70 -4.92
N LEU A 103 9.02 -5.58 -4.21
CA LEU A 103 8.92 -4.73 -3.02
C LEU A 103 9.40 -5.50 -1.78
N ASN A 104 10.56 -5.12 -1.27
CA ASN A 104 11.16 -5.66 -0.05
C ASN A 104 11.95 -4.57 0.68
N THR A 105 12.54 -4.90 1.81
CA THR A 105 13.31 -3.97 2.64
C THR A 105 14.46 -3.28 1.89
N THR A 106 15.12 -3.99 0.96
CA THR A 106 16.25 -3.47 0.17
C THR A 106 15.78 -2.43 -0.86
N THR A 107 14.61 -2.64 -1.47
CA THR A 107 14.07 -1.77 -2.53
C THR A 107 13.18 -0.66 -1.99
N LYS A 108 12.92 -0.65 -0.68
CA LYS A 108 11.97 0.25 -0.03
C LYS A 108 12.28 1.73 -0.30
N SER A 109 13.51 2.16 -0.07
CA SER A 109 13.91 3.56 -0.24
C SER A 109 13.74 4.02 -1.69
N THR A 110 14.14 3.20 -2.66
CA THR A 110 13.99 3.52 -4.10
C THR A 110 12.52 3.66 -4.49
N PHE A 111 11.66 2.76 -4.01
CA PHE A 111 10.25 2.81 -4.30
C PHE A 111 9.57 4.05 -3.69
N PHE A 112 9.86 4.39 -2.45
CA PHE A 112 9.32 5.58 -1.81
C PHE A 112 9.86 6.87 -2.43
N ASN A 113 11.10 6.90 -2.90
CA ASN A 113 11.63 8.01 -3.70
C ASN A 113 10.86 8.18 -5.01
N LEU A 114 10.50 7.07 -5.69
CA LEU A 114 9.62 7.14 -6.87
C LEU A 114 8.27 7.78 -6.52
N LEU A 115 7.62 7.33 -5.44
CA LEU A 115 6.33 7.85 -5.00
C LEU A 115 6.38 9.35 -4.67
N ASN A 116 7.51 9.84 -4.17
CA ASN A 116 7.69 11.25 -3.83
C ASN A 116 7.93 12.16 -5.04
N ASN A 117 8.64 11.63 -6.02
CA ASN A 117 9.07 12.44 -7.18
C ASN A 117 8.03 12.46 -8.32
N ILE A 118 7.02 11.60 -8.27
CA ILE A 118 5.96 11.54 -9.28
C ILE A 118 4.62 11.93 -8.64
N ASN A 119 3.87 12.80 -9.32
CA ASN A 119 2.55 13.19 -8.86
C ASN A 119 1.52 12.09 -9.14
N LEU A 120 1.46 11.09 -8.25
CA LEU A 120 0.57 9.94 -8.30
C LEU A 120 -0.71 10.21 -7.49
N CYS A 121 -1.86 9.76 -7.98
CA CYS A 121 -3.12 9.81 -7.25
C CYS A 121 -3.46 8.49 -6.53
N GLY A 122 -2.79 7.40 -6.86
CA GLY A 122 -2.98 6.09 -6.24
C GLY A 122 -2.05 5.04 -6.81
N ALA A 123 -2.10 3.83 -6.25
CA ALA A 123 -1.32 2.69 -6.74
C ALA A 123 -2.12 1.39 -6.75
N ILE A 124 -1.78 0.51 -7.68
CA ILE A 124 -2.18 -0.90 -7.72
C ILE A 124 -0.90 -1.71 -7.47
N ILE A 125 -0.89 -2.52 -6.41
CA ILE A 125 0.29 -3.25 -5.95
C ILE A 125 0.05 -4.75 -6.14
N LEU A 126 0.85 -5.37 -6.99
CA LEU A 126 0.81 -6.81 -7.31
C LEU A 126 1.95 -7.56 -6.61
N ASN A 127 2.30 -7.14 -5.43
CA ASN A 127 3.34 -7.76 -4.60
C ASN A 127 2.78 -8.07 -3.22
N ALA A 128 3.17 -9.21 -2.65
CA ALA A 128 3.16 -9.35 -1.21
C ALA A 128 4.17 -8.36 -0.60
N VAL A 129 3.78 -7.67 0.45
CA VAL A 129 4.64 -6.74 1.19
C VAL A 129 4.61 -7.09 2.67
N ASP A 130 5.74 -6.94 3.34
CA ASP A 130 5.80 -7.11 4.78
C ASP A 130 5.02 -6.02 5.53
N GLN A 131 4.74 -6.25 6.81
CA GLN A 131 3.97 -5.32 7.64
C GLN A 131 4.61 -3.93 7.74
N GLY A 132 5.93 -3.85 7.80
CA GLY A 132 6.64 -2.57 7.88
C GLY A 132 6.56 -1.78 6.58
N TYR A 133 6.56 -2.47 5.45
CA TYR A 133 6.37 -1.89 4.13
C TYR A 133 4.92 -1.41 3.96
N PHE A 134 3.97 -2.27 4.33
CA PHE A 134 2.53 -1.96 4.30
C PHE A 134 2.21 -0.69 5.10
N ASN A 135 2.68 -0.61 6.34
CA ASN A 135 2.45 0.56 7.20
C ASN A 135 2.96 1.86 6.54
N SER A 136 4.16 1.81 5.96
CA SER A 136 4.73 2.96 5.26
C SER A 136 3.90 3.35 4.03
N LEU A 137 3.46 2.37 3.24
CA LEU A 137 2.67 2.60 2.03
C LEU A 137 1.28 3.14 2.36
N TYR A 138 0.63 2.60 3.40
CA TYR A 138 -0.70 3.01 3.85
C TYR A 138 -0.78 4.51 4.16
N HIS A 139 0.30 5.10 4.65
CA HIS A 139 0.37 6.52 4.97
C HIS A 139 0.85 7.41 3.81
N THR A 140 1.20 6.82 2.67
CA THR A 140 1.80 7.57 1.55
C THR A 140 0.79 7.97 0.48
N LEU A 141 -0.01 7.02 0.00
CA LEU A 141 -1.03 7.27 -1.03
C LEU A 141 -2.10 6.17 -0.97
N PRO A 142 -3.32 6.43 -1.49
CA PRO A 142 -4.32 5.39 -1.64
C PRO A 142 -3.79 4.27 -2.53
N PHE A 143 -3.98 3.02 -2.11
CA PHE A 143 -3.60 1.88 -2.94
C PHE A 143 -4.58 0.71 -2.81
N VAL A 144 -4.53 -0.17 -3.79
CA VAL A 144 -5.25 -1.44 -3.83
C VAL A 144 -4.22 -2.55 -4.00
N GLN A 145 -4.36 -3.63 -3.22
CA GLN A 145 -3.59 -4.85 -3.46
C GLN A 145 -4.31 -5.72 -4.49
N CYS A 146 -3.57 -6.27 -5.44
CA CYS A 146 -4.12 -7.11 -6.50
C CYS A 146 -3.39 -8.45 -6.51
N CYS A 147 -4.15 -9.53 -6.49
CA CYS A 147 -3.72 -10.93 -6.49
C CYS A 147 -3.04 -11.39 -5.20
N GLU A 148 -2.07 -10.65 -4.70
CA GLU A 148 -1.40 -10.90 -3.43
C GLU A 148 -1.76 -9.82 -2.42
N TYR A 149 -2.08 -10.20 -1.19
CA TYR A 149 -2.49 -9.27 -0.14
C TYR A 149 -1.87 -9.69 1.20
N THR A 150 -1.75 -8.71 2.10
CA THR A 150 -1.28 -8.91 3.47
C THR A 150 -2.45 -9.17 4.41
N GLU A 151 -2.17 -9.53 5.66
CA GLU A 151 -3.18 -9.80 6.70
C GLU A 151 -4.04 -8.57 7.07
N ASN A 152 -3.70 -7.36 6.59
CA ASN A 152 -4.43 -6.11 6.89
C ASN A 152 -5.59 -5.81 5.92
N GLN A 153 -6.34 -6.82 5.53
CA GLN A 153 -7.44 -6.73 4.56
C GLN A 153 -8.53 -5.71 4.93
N ASP A 154 -8.76 -5.51 6.23
CA ASP A 154 -9.76 -4.56 6.72
C ASP A 154 -9.37 -3.08 6.51
N LEU A 155 -8.10 -2.81 6.21
CA LEU A 155 -7.56 -1.46 6.09
C LEU A 155 -7.39 -0.99 4.64
N VAL A 156 -7.22 -1.91 3.71
CA VAL A 156 -6.95 -1.63 2.29
C VAL A 156 -7.82 -2.52 1.41
N SER A 157 -8.40 -1.92 0.38
CA SER A 157 -9.13 -2.68 -0.62
C SER A 157 -8.18 -3.64 -1.35
N TYR A 158 -8.65 -4.84 -1.61
CA TYR A 158 -7.92 -5.80 -2.41
C TYR A 158 -8.83 -6.48 -3.43
N THR A 159 -8.24 -7.04 -4.47
CA THR A 159 -8.89 -7.88 -5.45
C THR A 159 -8.06 -9.13 -5.70
N SER A 160 -8.68 -10.30 -5.60
CA SER A 160 -8.04 -11.59 -5.86
C SER A 160 -9.09 -12.60 -6.30
N ILE A 161 -8.62 -13.77 -6.75
CA ILE A 161 -9.48 -14.95 -6.91
C ILE A 161 -9.41 -15.79 -5.62
N ASP A 162 -10.44 -16.58 -5.38
CA ASP A 162 -10.42 -17.57 -4.30
C ASP A 162 -9.66 -18.82 -4.77
N ASP A 163 -8.32 -18.78 -4.67
CA ASP A 163 -7.42 -19.85 -5.07
C ASP A 163 -7.72 -21.17 -4.33
N ARG A 164 -8.13 -21.07 -3.08
CA ARG A 164 -8.47 -22.26 -2.27
C ARG A 164 -9.71 -22.94 -2.80
N ALA A 165 -10.78 -22.19 -3.07
CA ALA A 165 -12.00 -22.73 -3.63
C ALA A 165 -11.77 -23.28 -5.04
N ALA A 166 -10.98 -22.57 -5.87
CA ALA A 166 -10.62 -23.03 -7.20
C ALA A 166 -9.81 -24.34 -7.16
N THR A 167 -8.80 -24.41 -6.31
CA THR A 167 -7.97 -25.61 -6.13
C THR A 167 -8.81 -26.78 -5.60
N LYS A 168 -9.69 -26.53 -4.62
CA LYS A 168 -10.59 -27.57 -4.11
C LYS A 168 -11.48 -28.13 -5.22
N LYS A 169 -12.09 -27.26 -6.03
CA LYS A 169 -12.94 -27.68 -7.16
C LYS A 169 -12.18 -28.52 -8.19
N MET A 170 -10.94 -28.12 -8.50
CA MET A 170 -10.07 -28.89 -9.38
C MET A 170 -9.74 -30.26 -8.78
N MET A 171 -9.41 -30.32 -7.48
CA MET A 171 -9.12 -31.59 -6.81
C MET A 171 -10.32 -32.51 -6.76
N ASP A 172 -11.50 -31.98 -6.43
CA ASP A 172 -12.76 -32.74 -6.43
C ASP A 172 -13.03 -33.37 -7.81
N TYR A 173 -12.76 -32.62 -8.91
CA TYR A 173 -12.87 -33.13 -10.27
C TYR A 173 -11.86 -34.27 -10.55
N ILE A 174 -10.59 -34.10 -10.23
CA ILE A 174 -9.54 -35.10 -10.45
C ILE A 174 -9.87 -36.39 -9.69
N LEU A 175 -10.32 -36.29 -8.43
CA LEU A 175 -10.70 -37.43 -7.62
C LEU A 175 -11.96 -38.13 -8.16
N SER A 176 -12.93 -37.39 -8.66
CA SER A 176 -14.16 -37.94 -9.25
C SER A 176 -13.91 -38.75 -10.52
N THR A 177 -12.80 -38.46 -11.23
CA THR A 177 -12.36 -39.22 -12.42
C THR A 177 -11.53 -40.46 -12.09
N GLY A 178 -11.41 -40.84 -10.77
CA GLY A 178 -10.76 -42.03 -10.31
C GLY A 178 -9.25 -41.96 -10.12
N HIS A 179 -8.65 -40.78 -10.23
CA HIS A 179 -7.22 -40.59 -9.98
C HIS A 179 -6.94 -40.63 -8.47
N THR A 180 -6.02 -41.52 -8.04
CA THR A 180 -5.64 -41.68 -6.64
C THR A 180 -4.19 -41.32 -6.35
N LYS A 181 -3.38 -41.13 -7.40
CA LYS A 181 -1.97 -40.72 -7.29
C LYS A 181 -1.82 -39.36 -7.94
N ILE A 182 -1.69 -38.32 -7.13
CA ILE A 182 -1.67 -36.92 -7.55
C ILE A 182 -0.35 -36.31 -7.07
N ALA A 183 0.38 -35.67 -7.96
CA ALA A 183 1.56 -34.88 -7.63
C ALA A 183 1.23 -33.38 -7.76
N PHE A 184 1.76 -32.59 -6.86
CA PHE A 184 1.76 -31.14 -6.93
C PHE A 184 3.19 -30.67 -7.22
N LEU A 185 3.38 -29.82 -8.23
CA LEU A 185 4.68 -29.28 -8.68
C LEU A 185 4.75 -27.78 -8.46
#